data_ee11aca74d38c2b81eadd8c166be24be
#
_entry.id   ee11aca74d38c2b81eadd8c166be24be
#
_cell.length_a   1.000
_cell.length_b   1.000
_cell.length_c   1.000
_cell.angle_alpha   90.00
_cell.angle_beta   90.00
_cell.angle_gamma   90.00
#
_symmetry.space_group_name_H-M   'P 1'
#
loop_
_entity.id
_entity.type
_entity.pdbx_description
1 polymer ?
#
loop_
_entity_poly.entity_id
_entity_poly.type
_entity_poly.pdbx_seq_one_letter_code
_entity_poly.pdbx_strand_id
1 'polypeptide(L)'
;NKNIFIEPNEDDAPKNDLQIKALDAERNLHNVKINRQVFSEFTGIEKNIINKVDGEEMSKTLNTMSNFLNSEVERKITKPENKKSFTIKNKEYFFPLTEMKTTTFGDYIEAAQLDMLAQKNEAGRFGVIAEQMAVLCREQNEVYDEQLVAKKTKIFGELKMDVVWDFLFFLTKQMNILEKH
;
A
#
# COMPACT_ATOMS: atom_id res chain seq x y z
N ASN A 1 4.21 19.12 40.11
CA ASN A 1 4.13 17.72 39.58
C ASN A 1 2.68 17.26 39.67
N LYS A 2 1.92 17.43 38.57
CA LYS A 2 0.62 16.80 38.41
C LYS A 2 0.88 15.46 37.74
N ASN A 3 0.73 14.36 38.47
CA ASN A 3 0.63 13.02 37.87
C ASN A 3 -0.62 13.01 36.99
N ILE A 4 -0.45 13.05 35.67
CA ILE A 4 -1.52 12.78 34.74
C ILE A 4 -1.70 11.26 34.76
N PHE A 5 -2.71 10.81 35.49
CA PHE A 5 -3.19 9.44 35.38
C PHE A 5 -3.84 9.31 34.00
N ILE A 6 -3.16 8.65 33.06
CA ILE A 6 -3.76 8.24 31.80
C ILE A 6 -4.53 6.96 32.14
N GLU A 7 -5.86 7.03 32.13
CA GLU A 7 -6.67 5.80 32.18
C GLU A 7 -6.31 4.94 30.97
N PRO A 8 -6.00 3.63 31.17
CA PRO A 8 -5.75 2.75 30.04
C PRO A 8 -7.03 2.69 29.18
N ASN A 9 -6.87 2.83 27.86
CA ASN A 9 -7.96 2.67 26.90
C ASN A 9 -8.60 1.28 27.11
N GLU A 10 -9.93 1.20 27.06
CA GLU A 10 -10.65 -0.10 27.14
C GLU A 10 -10.18 -1.11 26.09
N ASP A 11 -9.54 -0.66 25.01
CA ASP A 11 -8.93 -1.50 23.98
C ASP A 11 -7.65 -2.25 24.45
N ASP A 12 -7.02 -1.84 25.56
CA ASP A 12 -5.81 -2.45 26.10
C ASP A 12 -6.10 -3.53 27.17
N ALA A 13 -7.37 -3.83 27.46
CA ALA A 13 -7.74 -4.89 28.39
C ALA A 13 -7.32 -6.27 27.82
N PRO A 14 -6.73 -7.15 28.65
CA PRO A 14 -6.34 -8.49 28.20
C PRO A 14 -7.57 -9.27 27.71
N LYS A 15 -7.57 -9.60 26.41
CA LYS A 15 -8.66 -10.35 25.77
C LYS A 15 -8.65 -11.79 26.27
N ASN A 16 -9.80 -12.33 26.63
CA ASN A 16 -9.91 -13.72 26.98
C ASN A 16 -9.79 -14.64 25.76
N ASP A 17 -9.53 -15.93 25.94
CA ASP A 17 -9.32 -16.90 24.84
C ASP A 17 -10.48 -16.94 23.82
N LEU A 18 -11.71 -16.69 24.26
CA LEU A 18 -12.88 -16.64 23.36
C LEU A 18 -12.86 -15.40 22.48
N GLN A 19 -12.48 -14.26 23.02
CA GLN A 19 -12.35 -13.01 22.26
C GLN A 19 -11.20 -13.11 21.25
N ILE A 20 -10.09 -13.73 21.62
CA ILE A 20 -8.96 -13.98 20.70
C ILE A 20 -9.41 -14.89 19.56
N LYS A 21 -10.08 -16.01 19.85
CA LYS A 21 -10.60 -16.93 18.83
C LYS A 21 -11.63 -16.27 17.90
N ALA A 22 -12.49 -15.41 18.43
CA ALA A 22 -13.47 -14.68 17.64
C ALA A 22 -12.77 -13.71 16.67
N LEU A 23 -11.77 -12.95 17.14
CA LEU A 23 -10.97 -12.05 16.31
C LEU A 23 -10.18 -12.79 15.21
N ASP A 24 -9.62 -13.95 15.54
CA ASP A 24 -8.91 -14.78 14.57
C ASP A 24 -9.86 -15.34 13.51
N ALA A 25 -11.07 -15.72 13.90
CA ALA A 25 -12.09 -16.18 12.96
C ALA A 25 -12.54 -15.04 12.02
N GLU A 26 -12.75 -13.83 12.55
CA GLU A 26 -13.08 -12.64 11.74
C GLU A 26 -11.95 -12.29 10.77
N ARG A 27 -10.70 -12.29 11.26
CA ARG A 27 -9.51 -12.06 10.42
C ARG A 27 -9.39 -13.10 9.31
N ASN A 28 -9.61 -14.38 9.62
CA ASN A 28 -9.57 -15.45 8.64
C ASN A 28 -10.66 -15.28 7.58
N LEU A 29 -11.90 -14.95 7.98
CA LEU A 29 -13.00 -14.69 7.07
C LEU A 29 -12.70 -13.48 6.16
N HIS A 30 -12.13 -12.41 6.73
CA HIS A 30 -11.72 -11.23 5.99
C HIS A 30 -10.66 -11.58 4.94
N ASN A 31 -9.62 -12.33 5.31
CA ASN A 31 -8.57 -12.79 4.41
C ASN A 31 -9.12 -13.65 3.25
N VAL A 32 -10.05 -14.55 3.54
CA VAL A 32 -10.72 -15.36 2.50
C VAL A 32 -11.49 -14.48 1.52
N LYS A 33 -12.20 -13.45 2.01
CA LYS A 33 -12.92 -12.51 1.15
C LYS A 33 -11.97 -11.70 0.27
N ILE A 34 -10.87 -11.20 0.84
CA ILE A 34 -9.84 -10.47 0.08
C ILE A 34 -9.22 -11.39 -0.98
N ASN A 35 -8.77 -12.57 -0.61
CA ASN A 35 -8.15 -13.52 -1.53
C ASN A 35 -9.06 -13.86 -2.70
N ARG A 36 -10.36 -14.08 -2.44
CA ARG A 36 -11.36 -14.30 -3.49
C ARG A 36 -11.49 -13.08 -4.40
N GLN A 37 -11.47 -11.88 -3.86
CA GLN A 37 -11.55 -10.66 -4.64
C GLN A 37 -10.32 -10.49 -5.53
N VAL A 38 -9.13 -10.58 -4.93
CA VAL A 38 -7.85 -10.50 -5.65
C VAL A 38 -7.79 -11.54 -6.77
N PHE A 39 -8.18 -12.78 -6.49
CA PHE A 39 -8.21 -13.83 -7.49
C PHE A 39 -9.17 -13.51 -8.63
N SER A 40 -10.37 -13.03 -8.32
CA SER A 40 -11.36 -12.61 -9.33
C SER A 40 -10.83 -11.48 -10.22
N GLU A 41 -10.23 -10.47 -9.63
CA GLU A 41 -9.64 -9.32 -10.33
C GLU A 41 -8.44 -9.75 -11.21
N PHE A 42 -7.60 -10.62 -10.69
CA PHE A 42 -6.40 -11.10 -11.39
C PHE A 42 -6.71 -12.02 -12.56
N THR A 43 -7.71 -12.90 -12.41
CA THR A 43 -8.06 -13.91 -13.42
C THR A 43 -9.19 -13.50 -14.34
N GLY A 44 -9.98 -12.48 -13.98
CA GLY A 44 -11.22 -12.11 -14.65
C GLY A 44 -12.38 -13.09 -14.40
N ILE A 45 -12.21 -14.10 -13.51
CA ILE A 45 -13.26 -15.06 -13.19
C ILE A 45 -14.24 -14.43 -12.19
N GLU A 46 -15.53 -14.51 -12.49
CA GLU A 46 -16.56 -13.97 -11.61
C GLU A 46 -16.59 -14.67 -10.24
N LYS A 47 -16.83 -13.89 -9.18
CA LYS A 47 -16.87 -14.37 -7.78
C LYS A 47 -17.89 -15.50 -7.55
N ASN A 48 -19.02 -15.50 -8.27
CA ASN A 48 -20.03 -16.56 -8.22
C ASN A 48 -19.53 -17.91 -8.75
N ILE A 49 -18.61 -17.90 -9.72
CA ILE A 49 -17.94 -19.10 -10.25
C ILE A 49 -16.91 -19.59 -9.24
N ILE A 50 -16.09 -18.69 -8.71
CA ILE A 50 -15.07 -18.99 -7.69
C ILE A 50 -15.71 -19.66 -6.46
N ASN A 51 -16.88 -19.21 -6.04
CA ASN A 51 -17.59 -19.78 -4.89
C ASN A 51 -18.05 -21.25 -5.11
N LYS A 52 -18.04 -21.75 -6.32
CA LYS A 52 -18.42 -23.14 -6.65
C LYS A 52 -17.22 -24.08 -6.81
N VAL A 53 -16.01 -23.54 -6.76
CA VAL A 53 -14.79 -24.34 -6.84
C VAL A 53 -14.59 -25.09 -5.53
N ASP A 54 -14.07 -26.31 -5.61
CA ASP A 54 -13.70 -27.09 -4.45
C ASP A 54 -12.71 -26.34 -3.55
N GLY A 55 -12.91 -26.41 -2.23
CA GLY A 55 -12.14 -25.62 -1.28
C GLY A 55 -10.66 -25.99 -1.24
N GLU A 56 -10.32 -27.26 -1.46
CA GLU A 56 -8.93 -27.73 -1.48
C GLU A 56 -8.23 -27.26 -2.76
N GLU A 57 -8.88 -27.36 -3.90
CA GLU A 57 -8.35 -26.87 -5.19
C GLU A 57 -8.16 -25.34 -5.16
N MET A 58 -9.13 -24.62 -4.60
CA MET A 58 -9.01 -23.17 -4.43
C MET A 58 -7.84 -22.80 -3.52
N SER A 59 -7.66 -23.50 -2.40
CA SER A 59 -6.55 -23.27 -1.47
C SER A 59 -5.19 -23.51 -2.15
N LYS A 60 -5.04 -24.59 -2.92
CA LYS A 60 -3.81 -24.86 -3.71
C LYS A 60 -3.54 -23.76 -4.73
N THR A 61 -4.57 -23.30 -5.41
CA THR A 61 -4.46 -22.25 -6.43
C THR A 61 -4.07 -20.90 -5.79
N LEU A 62 -4.70 -20.53 -4.68
CA LEU A 62 -4.37 -19.31 -3.94
C LEU A 62 -2.93 -19.36 -3.38
N ASN A 63 -2.49 -20.50 -2.87
CA ASN A 63 -1.11 -20.67 -2.40
C ASN A 63 -0.10 -20.53 -3.55
N THR A 64 -0.40 -21.10 -4.72
CA THR A 64 0.45 -20.97 -5.91
C THR A 64 0.54 -19.50 -6.36
N MET A 65 -0.58 -18.80 -6.41
CA MET A 65 -0.63 -17.37 -6.73
C MET A 65 0.14 -16.53 -5.71
N SER A 66 -0.05 -16.80 -4.41
CA SER A 66 0.65 -16.11 -3.34
C SER A 66 2.17 -16.32 -3.44
N ASN A 67 2.62 -17.54 -3.68
CA ASN A 67 4.04 -17.85 -3.85
C ASN A 67 4.63 -17.14 -5.08
N PHE A 68 3.89 -17.09 -6.19
CA PHE A 68 4.30 -16.34 -7.37
C PHE A 68 4.43 -14.84 -7.06
N LEU A 69 3.43 -14.23 -6.44
CA LEU A 69 3.46 -12.81 -6.07
C LEU A 69 4.61 -12.50 -5.09
N ASN A 70 4.81 -13.36 -4.08
CA ASN A 70 5.91 -13.19 -3.13
C ASN A 70 7.28 -13.31 -3.81
N SER A 71 7.45 -14.24 -4.74
CA SER A 71 8.71 -14.39 -5.48
C SER A 71 9.02 -13.16 -6.35
N GLU A 72 8.02 -12.56 -6.98
CA GLU A 72 8.18 -11.33 -7.75
C GLU A 72 8.50 -10.12 -6.87
N VAL A 73 7.85 -10.02 -5.70
CA VAL A 73 8.16 -8.99 -4.69
C VAL A 73 9.60 -9.18 -4.20
N GLU A 74 9.99 -10.40 -3.83
CA GLU A 74 11.35 -10.71 -3.37
C GLU A 74 12.39 -10.42 -4.46
N ARG A 75 12.10 -10.75 -5.72
CA ARG A 75 12.97 -10.41 -6.86
C ARG A 75 13.18 -8.91 -6.98
N LYS A 76 12.13 -8.11 -6.81
CA LYS A 76 12.22 -6.64 -6.86
C LYS A 76 12.98 -6.05 -5.66
N ILE A 77 12.81 -6.63 -4.47
CA ILE A 77 13.54 -6.21 -3.27
C ILE A 77 15.04 -6.51 -3.43
N THR A 78 15.39 -7.70 -3.95
CA THR A 78 16.81 -8.13 -4.08
C THR A 78 17.52 -7.47 -5.25
N LYS A 79 16.78 -7.09 -6.29
CA LYS A 79 17.30 -6.40 -7.48
C LYS A 79 16.42 -5.21 -7.83
N PRO A 80 16.37 -4.18 -6.97
CA PRO A 80 15.57 -3.00 -7.27
C PRO A 80 16.14 -2.35 -8.53
N GLU A 81 15.30 -2.21 -9.55
CA GLU A 81 15.61 -1.33 -10.65
C GLU A 81 15.69 0.09 -10.08
N ASN A 82 16.84 0.77 -10.25
CA ASN A 82 16.99 2.17 -9.81
C ASN A 82 16.22 3.11 -10.77
N LYS A 83 14.93 2.83 -10.98
CA LYS A 83 14.09 3.70 -11.76
C LYS A 83 13.94 5.02 -11.03
N LYS A 84 14.10 6.10 -11.77
CA LYS A 84 13.96 7.47 -11.26
C LYS A 84 12.66 8.11 -11.70
N SER A 85 11.99 7.52 -12.70
CA SER A 85 10.77 8.05 -13.32
C SER A 85 9.91 6.92 -13.86
N PHE A 86 8.66 7.26 -14.19
CA PHE A 86 7.71 6.42 -14.90
C PHE A 86 6.89 7.26 -15.86
N THR A 87 6.32 6.62 -16.88
CA THR A 87 5.51 7.30 -17.89
C THR A 87 4.08 6.80 -17.85
N ILE A 88 3.11 7.73 -17.83
CA ILE A 88 1.69 7.44 -17.99
C ILE A 88 1.03 8.52 -18.86
N LYS A 89 0.15 8.11 -19.79
CA LYS A 89 -0.55 9.01 -20.71
C LYS A 89 0.41 9.99 -21.43
N ASN A 90 1.59 9.49 -21.86
CA ASN A 90 2.66 10.22 -22.54
C ASN A 90 3.32 11.36 -21.73
N LYS A 91 3.17 11.35 -20.41
CA LYS A 91 3.83 12.25 -19.48
C LYS A 91 4.79 11.48 -18.61
N GLU A 92 5.98 12.04 -18.39
CA GLU A 92 6.99 11.47 -17.51
C GLU A 92 6.92 12.12 -16.13
N TYR A 93 6.83 11.28 -15.09
CA TYR A 93 6.82 11.68 -13.70
C TYR A 93 8.04 11.10 -12.98
N PHE A 94 8.69 11.91 -12.19
CA PHE A 94 9.89 11.53 -11.46
C PHE A 94 9.54 11.18 -10.02
N PHE A 95 10.16 10.12 -9.50
CA PHE A 95 10.17 9.85 -8.07
C PHE A 95 10.92 10.98 -7.34
N PRO A 96 10.57 11.28 -6.08
CA PRO A 96 11.29 12.30 -5.31
C PRO A 96 12.79 11.95 -5.31
N LEU A 97 13.65 12.97 -5.49
CA LEU A 97 15.09 12.76 -5.50
C LEU A 97 15.57 12.23 -4.15
N THR A 98 16.61 11.39 -4.19
CA THR A 98 17.36 10.96 -3.01
C THR A 98 17.65 12.16 -2.12
N GLU A 99 17.45 12.01 -0.82
CA GLU A 99 17.57 13.05 0.21
C GLU A 99 16.42 14.09 0.20
N MET A 100 15.29 13.79 -0.46
CA MET A 100 14.10 14.67 -0.47
C MET A 100 14.34 16.11 -0.97
N LYS A 101 15.39 16.34 -1.75
CA LYS A 101 15.79 17.70 -2.20
C LYS A 101 14.76 18.43 -3.05
N THR A 102 13.82 17.69 -3.67
CA THR A 102 12.72 18.27 -4.46
C THR A 102 11.39 18.26 -3.73
N THR A 103 11.35 17.71 -2.52
CA THR A 103 10.15 17.57 -1.71
C THR A 103 10.12 18.69 -0.70
N THR A 104 9.03 19.44 -0.62
CA THR A 104 8.84 20.45 0.42
C THR A 104 8.45 19.79 1.73
N PHE A 105 8.60 20.53 2.84
CA PHE A 105 8.12 20.07 4.15
C PHE A 105 6.60 19.84 4.15
N GLY A 106 5.85 20.62 3.36
CA GLY A 106 4.41 20.42 3.17
C GLY A 106 4.09 19.08 2.52
N ASP A 107 4.80 18.70 1.46
CA ASP A 107 4.63 17.40 0.79
C ASP A 107 4.90 16.22 1.76
N TYR A 108 5.92 16.40 2.63
CA TYR A 108 6.22 15.39 3.65
C TYR A 108 5.09 15.23 4.66
N ILE A 109 4.54 16.35 5.16
CA ILE A 109 3.41 16.32 6.11
C ILE A 109 2.19 15.64 5.45
N GLU A 110 1.86 16.00 4.22
CA GLU A 110 0.72 15.45 3.50
C GLU A 110 0.90 13.94 3.27
N ALA A 111 2.08 13.50 2.84
CA ALA A 111 2.38 12.09 2.67
C ALA A 111 2.30 11.32 4.00
N ALA A 112 2.76 11.91 5.11
CA ALA A 112 2.65 11.31 6.44
C ALA A 112 1.20 11.21 6.92
N GLN A 113 0.35 12.21 6.64
CA GLN A 113 -1.07 12.16 6.94
C GLN A 113 -1.77 11.03 6.16
N LEU A 114 -1.41 10.82 4.89
CA LEU A 114 -1.91 9.71 4.09
C LEU A 114 -1.47 8.35 4.64
N ASP A 115 -0.25 8.23 5.16
CA ASP A 115 0.19 7.01 5.85
C ASP A 115 -0.63 6.73 7.12
N MET A 116 -0.98 7.76 7.88
CA MET A 116 -1.88 7.61 9.04
C MET A 116 -3.28 7.19 8.63
N LEU A 117 -3.81 7.72 7.53
CA LEU A 117 -5.11 7.31 6.97
C LEU A 117 -5.07 5.86 6.48
N ALA A 118 -3.97 5.43 5.88
CA ALA A 118 -3.78 4.05 5.44
C ALA A 118 -3.89 3.04 6.58
N GLN A 119 -3.44 3.40 7.79
CA GLN A 119 -3.55 2.53 8.97
C GLN A 119 -5.00 2.32 9.43
N LYS A 120 -5.89 3.28 9.12
CA LYS A 120 -7.31 3.24 9.47
C LYS A 120 -8.19 2.71 8.34
N ASN A 121 -7.63 2.51 7.15
CA ASN A 121 -8.36 2.08 5.95
C ASN A 121 -8.26 0.56 5.81
N GLU A 122 -9.38 -0.11 5.53
CA GLU A 122 -9.41 -1.55 5.26
C GLU A 122 -8.52 -1.97 4.08
N ALA A 123 -8.37 -1.10 3.07
CA ALA A 123 -7.45 -1.31 1.95
C ALA A 123 -5.98 -1.06 2.32
N GLY A 124 -5.69 -0.61 3.54
CA GLY A 124 -4.36 -0.31 4.00
C GLY A 124 -3.65 0.73 3.12
N ARG A 125 -2.34 0.59 2.96
CA ARG A 125 -1.52 1.49 2.16
C ARG A 125 -1.95 1.55 0.68
N PHE A 126 -2.45 0.48 0.11
CA PHE A 126 -2.92 0.48 -1.28
C PHE A 126 -4.15 1.37 -1.51
N GLY A 127 -4.93 1.65 -0.47
CA GLY A 127 -6.08 2.58 -0.56
C GLY A 127 -5.67 4.03 -0.76
N VAL A 128 -4.45 4.42 -0.43
CA VAL A 128 -3.96 5.81 -0.50
C VAL A 128 -2.74 5.98 -1.41
N ILE A 129 -2.21 4.89 -1.98
CA ILE A 129 -0.94 4.92 -2.71
C ILE A 129 -0.96 5.85 -3.92
N ALA A 130 -2.08 5.90 -4.67
CA ALA A 130 -2.22 6.77 -5.83
C ALA A 130 -2.14 8.25 -5.43
N GLU A 131 -2.68 8.61 -4.28
CA GLU A 131 -2.64 9.96 -3.72
C GLU A 131 -1.24 10.30 -3.20
N GLN A 132 -0.59 9.38 -2.48
CA GLN A 132 0.81 9.55 -2.07
C GLN A 132 1.74 9.74 -3.27
N MET A 133 1.57 8.95 -4.32
CA MET A 133 2.33 9.13 -5.56
C MET A 133 2.02 10.49 -6.20
N ALA A 134 0.77 10.94 -6.19
CA ALA A 134 0.38 12.24 -6.76
C ALA A 134 1.00 13.43 -6.02
N VAL A 135 1.15 13.33 -4.70
CA VAL A 135 1.84 14.32 -3.88
C VAL A 135 3.35 14.34 -4.15
N LEU A 136 3.96 13.15 -4.20
CA LEU A 136 5.42 13.03 -4.19
C LEU A 136 6.05 12.97 -5.59
N CYS A 137 5.36 12.42 -6.59
CA CYS A 137 5.88 12.29 -7.96
C CYS A 137 5.46 13.48 -8.83
N ARG A 138 6.40 14.07 -9.56
CA ARG A 138 6.21 15.29 -10.34
C ARG A 138 6.76 15.21 -11.75
N GLU A 139 6.14 15.95 -12.67
CA GLU A 139 6.76 16.27 -13.96
C GLU A 139 7.99 17.17 -13.72
N GLN A 140 8.86 17.25 -14.71
CA GLN A 140 10.03 18.14 -14.61
C GLN A 140 9.58 19.61 -14.42
N ASN A 141 10.13 20.28 -13.40
CA ASN A 141 9.80 21.65 -13.03
C ASN A 141 8.34 21.89 -12.55
N GLU A 142 7.59 20.84 -12.25
CA GLU A 142 6.24 20.96 -11.67
C GLU A 142 6.32 21.55 -10.25
N VAL A 143 5.55 22.61 -10.01
CA VAL A 143 5.34 23.20 -8.70
C VAL A 143 4.13 22.51 -8.03
N TYR A 144 4.14 22.39 -6.72
CA TYR A 144 3.03 21.83 -5.97
C TYR A 144 1.73 22.63 -6.18
N ASP A 145 0.65 21.91 -6.46
CA ASP A 145 -0.70 22.44 -6.64
C ASP A 145 -1.72 21.36 -6.25
N GLU A 146 -2.57 21.62 -5.24
CA GLU A 146 -3.59 20.69 -4.76
C GLU A 146 -4.56 20.23 -5.87
N GLN A 147 -4.94 21.14 -6.79
CA GLN A 147 -5.82 20.79 -7.90
C GLN A 147 -5.14 19.83 -8.88
N LEU A 148 -3.83 19.99 -9.04
CA LEU A 148 -3.00 19.10 -9.85
C LEU A 148 -2.84 17.73 -9.18
N VAL A 149 -2.64 17.69 -7.85
CA VAL A 149 -2.60 16.46 -7.06
C VAL A 149 -3.90 15.67 -7.25
N ALA A 150 -5.07 16.29 -7.10
CA ALA A 150 -6.36 15.62 -7.28
C ALA A 150 -6.56 15.05 -8.69
N LYS A 151 -6.04 15.71 -9.73
CA LYS A 151 -6.05 15.20 -11.11
C LYS A 151 -5.09 14.02 -11.29
N LYS A 152 -3.88 14.13 -10.74
CA LYS A 152 -2.86 13.06 -10.80
C LYS A 152 -3.32 11.81 -10.06
N THR A 153 -3.96 11.94 -8.89
CA THR A 153 -4.50 10.82 -8.13
C THR A 153 -5.40 9.92 -8.99
N LYS A 154 -6.30 10.53 -9.78
CA LYS A 154 -7.17 9.78 -10.69
C LYS A 154 -6.39 9.06 -11.79
N ILE A 155 -5.36 9.71 -12.35
CA ILE A 155 -4.51 9.12 -13.38
C ILE A 155 -3.64 8.00 -12.80
N PHE A 156 -3.10 8.20 -11.60
CA PHE A 156 -2.22 7.25 -10.94
C PHE A 156 -2.96 6.04 -10.39
N GLY A 157 -4.27 6.14 -10.16
CA GLY A 157 -5.13 4.98 -9.89
C GLY A 157 -5.17 3.95 -11.04
N GLU A 158 -4.77 4.34 -12.26
CA GLU A 158 -4.68 3.45 -13.44
C GLU A 158 -3.26 2.87 -13.65
N LEU A 159 -2.31 3.16 -12.75
CA LEU A 159 -0.94 2.67 -12.87
C LEU A 159 -0.85 1.15 -12.75
N LYS A 160 0.07 0.57 -13.52
CA LYS A 160 0.41 -0.84 -13.37
C LYS A 160 1.11 -1.08 -12.03
N MET A 161 0.86 -2.23 -11.45
CA MET A 161 1.42 -2.61 -10.15
C MET A 161 2.95 -2.61 -10.10
N ASP A 162 3.63 -2.85 -11.21
CA ASP A 162 5.09 -2.77 -11.27
C ASP A 162 5.62 -1.36 -10.94
N VAL A 163 4.95 -0.31 -11.44
CA VAL A 163 5.28 1.08 -11.11
C VAL A 163 4.99 1.40 -9.65
N VAL A 164 3.86 0.92 -9.14
CA VAL A 164 3.48 1.09 -7.72
C VAL A 164 4.51 0.42 -6.81
N TRP A 165 4.96 -0.79 -7.15
CA TRP A 165 6.01 -1.49 -6.41
C TRP A 165 7.35 -0.76 -6.47
N ASP A 166 7.76 -0.25 -7.64
CA ASP A 166 8.99 0.53 -7.78
C ASP A 166 8.97 1.76 -6.87
N PHE A 167 7.81 2.44 -6.76
CA PHE A 167 7.63 3.57 -5.85
C PHE A 167 7.69 3.15 -4.36
N LEU A 168 7.02 2.07 -3.97
CA LEU A 168 7.05 1.58 -2.58
C LEU A 168 8.47 1.20 -2.14
N PHE A 169 9.22 0.51 -3.00
CA PHE A 169 10.61 0.17 -2.72
C PHE A 169 11.50 1.40 -2.65
N PHE A 170 11.25 2.38 -3.51
CA PHE A 170 11.92 3.67 -3.43
C PHE A 170 11.69 4.33 -2.06
N LEU A 171 10.43 4.44 -1.60
CA LEU A 171 10.09 5.03 -0.30
C LEU A 171 10.75 4.28 0.86
N THR A 172 10.69 2.95 0.86
CA THR A 172 11.31 2.13 1.90
C THR A 172 12.82 2.36 1.97
N LYS A 173 13.48 2.48 0.81
CA LYS A 173 14.91 2.78 0.76
C LYS A 173 15.22 4.17 1.34
N GLN A 174 14.39 5.17 1.05
CA GLN A 174 14.57 6.52 1.58
C GLN A 174 14.39 6.55 3.11
N MET A 175 13.38 5.88 3.65
CA MET A 175 13.17 5.79 5.10
C MET A 175 14.36 5.14 5.80
N ASN A 176 14.89 4.04 5.27
CA ASN A 176 16.06 3.37 5.81
C ASN A 176 17.35 4.22 5.79
N ILE A 177 17.43 5.21 4.89
CA ILE A 177 18.56 6.16 4.86
C ILE A 177 18.38 7.20 5.96
N LEU A 178 17.16 7.70 6.17
CA LEU A 178 16.87 8.71 7.20
C LEU A 178 17.02 8.17 8.63
N GLU A 179 16.73 6.89 8.85
CA GLU A 179 16.88 6.24 10.17
C GLU A 179 18.36 5.99 10.57
N LYS A 180 19.29 6.10 9.62
CA LYS A 180 20.72 5.86 9.86
C LYS A 180 21.52 7.15 10.16
N HIS A 181 20.86 8.28 10.11
CA HIS A 181 21.43 9.61 10.39
C HIS A 181 20.75 10.27 11.58
#